data_f23f702acc9a37911ec4367f3fc58fe7
#
_entry.id   f23f702acc9a37911ec4367f3fc58fe7
#
_cell.length_a   1.000
_cell.length_b   1.000
_cell.length_c   1.000
_cell.angle_alpha   90.00
_cell.angle_beta   90.00
_cell.angle_gamma   90.00
#
_symmetry.space_group_name_H-M   'P 1'
#
loop_
_entity.id
_entity.type
_entity.pdbx_description
1 polymer ?
#
loop_
_entity_poly.entity_id
_entity_poly.type
_entity_poly.pdbx_seq_one_letter_code
_entity_poly.pdbx_strand_id
1 'polypeptide(L)'
;MDITDLHRMNELVEMFKEVASVLKKGRTETVYQNAITVELQERGIQYTEEETMPIYYKGKYVGQERLDIVLHTWLQVIIELKATTTDIKSDNLWQVISYMRYKKYKHGVVVNYNQSPSKDLTYSVVLLQDDLPYIYDLETGALTELTDYSY
;
A
#
# COMPACT_ATOMS: atom_id res chain seq x y z
N MET A 1 -13.21 3.42 -9.51
CA MET A 1 -13.40 2.97 -8.10
C MET A 1 -14.82 3.33 -7.71
N ASP A 2 -15.57 2.39 -7.14
CA ASP A 2 -16.92 2.72 -6.71
C ASP A 2 -16.91 3.61 -5.47
N ILE A 3 -18.08 4.19 -5.13
CA ILE A 3 -18.17 5.20 -4.08
C ILE A 3 -17.82 4.62 -2.70
N THR A 4 -18.20 3.37 -2.45
CA THR A 4 -17.91 2.70 -1.17
C THR A 4 -16.41 2.47 -1.02
N ASP A 5 -15.75 1.97 -2.06
CA ASP A 5 -14.30 1.74 -2.04
C ASP A 5 -13.55 3.06 -1.92
N LEU A 6 -14.01 4.10 -2.59
CA LEU A 6 -13.42 5.44 -2.49
C LEU A 6 -13.48 5.98 -1.06
N HIS A 7 -14.65 5.86 -0.40
CA HIS A 7 -14.79 6.30 0.98
C HIS A 7 -13.85 5.53 1.92
N ARG A 8 -13.74 4.22 1.72
CA ARG A 8 -12.88 3.38 2.55
C ARG A 8 -11.40 3.67 2.30
N MET A 9 -11.01 3.89 1.05
CA MET A 9 -9.64 4.26 0.75
C MET A 9 -9.28 5.62 1.37
N ASN A 10 -10.18 6.60 1.32
CA ASN A 10 -9.98 7.88 1.98
C ASN A 10 -9.85 7.72 3.50
N GLU A 11 -10.68 6.89 4.11
CA GLU A 11 -10.59 6.60 5.54
C GLU A 11 -9.25 5.94 5.89
N LEU A 12 -8.79 5.02 5.06
CA LEU A 12 -7.49 4.37 5.25
C LEU A 12 -6.35 5.38 5.20
N VAL A 13 -6.38 6.29 4.24
CA VAL A 13 -5.36 7.35 4.13
C VAL A 13 -5.41 8.27 5.35
N GLU A 14 -6.59 8.57 5.90
CA GLU A 14 -6.70 9.35 7.14
C GLU A 14 -6.07 8.61 8.33
N MET A 15 -6.17 7.28 8.37
CA MET A 15 -5.45 6.49 9.39
C MET A 15 -3.93 6.67 9.25
N PHE A 16 -3.41 6.64 8.03
CA PHE A 16 -1.97 6.86 7.80
C PHE A 16 -1.55 8.24 8.29
N LYS A 17 -2.35 9.26 8.02
CA LYS A 17 -2.08 10.64 8.44
C LYS A 17 -2.12 10.79 9.95
N GLU A 18 -3.06 10.15 10.61
CA GLU A 18 -3.17 10.15 12.08
C GLU A 18 -1.90 9.56 12.70
N VAL A 19 -1.44 8.44 12.19
CA VAL A 19 -0.19 7.81 12.66
C VAL A 19 0.98 8.78 12.51
N ALA A 20 1.10 9.45 11.36
CA ALA A 20 2.17 10.42 11.13
C ALA A 20 2.08 11.61 12.08
N SER A 21 0.87 12.09 12.36
CA SER A 21 0.67 13.26 13.22
C SER A 21 1.06 13.00 14.68
N VAL A 22 0.88 11.76 15.14
CA VAL A 22 1.18 11.37 16.53
C VAL A 22 2.64 10.93 16.68
N LEU A 23 3.10 10.02 15.81
CA LEU A 23 4.44 9.44 15.94
C LEU A 23 5.56 10.32 15.42
N LYS A 24 5.26 11.21 14.48
CA LYS A 24 6.27 12.09 13.86
C LYS A 24 7.32 11.26 13.10
N LYS A 25 8.47 11.87 12.83
CA LYS A 25 9.60 11.21 12.15
C LYS A 25 10.50 10.50 13.15
N GLY A 26 11.43 9.69 12.64
CA GLY A 26 12.46 9.07 13.44
C GLY A 26 12.10 7.68 13.98
N ARG A 27 11.01 7.11 13.52
CA ARG A 27 10.64 5.74 13.91
C ARG A 27 11.02 4.77 12.81
N THR A 28 11.12 3.49 13.17
CA THR A 28 11.34 2.43 12.19
C THR A 28 10.05 2.08 11.46
N GLU A 29 10.17 1.45 10.31
CA GLU A 29 9.04 0.98 9.53
C GLU A 29 8.10 0.10 10.36
N THR A 30 8.65 -0.81 11.19
CA THR A 30 7.87 -1.69 12.07
C THR A 30 7.00 -0.90 13.05
N VAL A 31 7.50 0.19 13.60
CA VAL A 31 6.73 1.01 14.54
C VAL A 31 5.53 1.64 13.84
N TYR A 32 5.70 2.19 12.64
CA TYR A 32 4.59 2.73 11.87
C TYR A 32 3.59 1.66 11.49
N GLN A 33 4.06 0.49 11.10
CA GLN A 33 3.19 -0.64 10.77
C GLN A 33 2.32 -1.05 11.96
N ASN A 34 2.94 -1.18 13.14
CA ASN A 34 2.21 -1.53 14.36
C ASN A 34 1.17 -0.46 14.72
N ALA A 35 1.48 0.81 14.51
CA ALA A 35 0.52 1.89 14.76
C ALA A 35 -0.68 1.81 13.81
N ILE A 36 -0.45 1.47 12.55
CA ILE A 36 -1.56 1.26 11.59
C ILE A 36 -2.43 0.10 12.05
N THR A 37 -1.85 -1.00 12.52
CA THR A 37 -2.65 -2.13 13.01
C THR A 37 -3.49 -1.76 14.23
N VAL A 38 -3.01 -0.88 15.09
CA VAL A 38 -3.82 -0.34 16.19
C VAL A 38 -5.05 0.39 15.65
N GLU A 39 -4.87 1.23 14.63
CA GLU A 39 -5.99 1.92 14.00
C GLU A 39 -7.00 0.95 13.38
N LEU A 40 -6.52 -0.10 12.73
CA LEU A 40 -7.38 -1.13 12.16
C LEU A 40 -8.15 -1.90 13.23
N GLN A 41 -7.49 -2.28 14.31
CA GLN A 41 -8.10 -2.99 15.44
C GLN A 41 -9.21 -2.17 16.09
N GLU A 42 -8.96 -0.89 16.32
CA GLU A 42 -9.96 0.01 16.93
C GLU A 42 -11.22 0.15 16.08
N ARG A 43 -11.11 -0.03 14.76
CA ARG A 43 -12.23 0.03 13.83
C ARG A 43 -12.84 -1.32 13.52
N GLY A 44 -12.31 -2.40 14.09
CA GLY A 44 -12.78 -3.77 13.82
C GLY A 44 -12.51 -4.23 12.39
N ILE A 45 -11.50 -3.68 11.74
CA ILE A 45 -11.13 -4.05 10.36
C ILE A 45 -10.20 -5.25 10.39
N GLN A 46 -10.58 -6.32 9.68
CA GLN A 46 -9.79 -7.55 9.59
C GLN A 46 -8.59 -7.37 8.67
N TYR A 47 -7.43 -7.83 9.13
CA TYR A 47 -6.19 -7.75 8.37
C TYR A 47 -5.28 -8.95 8.70
N THR A 48 -4.28 -9.14 7.84
CA THR A 48 -3.12 -9.99 8.14
C THR A 48 -1.84 -9.18 7.94
N GLU A 49 -0.82 -9.51 8.72
CA GLU A 49 0.51 -8.93 8.59
C GLU A 49 1.50 -9.96 8.10
N GLU A 50 2.51 -9.50 7.36
CA GLU A 50 3.63 -10.35 6.94
C GLU A 50 3.17 -11.60 6.20
N GLU A 51 2.10 -11.48 5.42
CA GLU A 51 1.62 -12.58 4.57
C GLU A 51 2.65 -12.85 3.47
N THR A 52 2.95 -14.12 3.20
CA THR A 52 3.98 -14.49 2.23
C THR A 52 3.40 -14.80 0.86
N MET A 53 4.12 -14.38 -0.18
CA MET A 53 3.83 -14.71 -1.56
C MET A 53 4.95 -15.58 -2.11
N PRO A 54 4.68 -16.83 -2.50
CA PRO A 54 5.72 -17.68 -3.09
C PRO A 54 6.06 -17.20 -4.50
N ILE A 55 7.33 -17.29 -4.85
CA ILE A 55 7.83 -16.91 -6.17
C ILE A 55 8.30 -18.18 -6.88
N TYR A 56 7.84 -18.35 -8.12
CA TYR A 56 8.20 -19.49 -8.96
C TYR A 56 8.92 -19.03 -10.21
N TYR A 57 9.92 -19.80 -10.60
CA TYR A 57 10.64 -19.61 -11.85
C TYR A 57 10.59 -20.90 -12.65
N LYS A 58 9.98 -20.85 -13.83
CA LYS A 58 9.79 -22.04 -14.70
C LYS A 58 9.16 -23.20 -13.91
N GLY A 59 8.13 -22.89 -13.11
CA GLY A 59 7.39 -23.86 -12.32
C GLY A 59 8.07 -24.35 -11.06
N LYS A 60 9.25 -23.80 -10.71
CA LYS A 60 9.99 -24.21 -9.53
C LYS A 60 10.02 -23.09 -8.49
N TYR A 61 9.82 -23.46 -7.24
CA TYR A 61 9.88 -22.51 -6.13
C TYR A 61 11.31 -21.96 -5.99
N VAL A 62 11.44 -20.63 -6.04
CA VAL A 62 12.74 -19.96 -5.94
C VAL A 62 12.83 -19.00 -4.76
N GLY A 63 11.76 -18.78 -4.02
CA GLY A 63 11.76 -17.90 -2.87
C GLY A 63 10.38 -17.37 -2.54
N GLN A 64 10.32 -16.41 -1.63
CA GLN A 64 9.07 -15.77 -1.25
C GLN A 64 9.30 -14.31 -0.90
N GLU A 65 8.25 -13.52 -1.03
CA GLU A 65 8.22 -12.11 -0.61
C GLU A 65 7.15 -11.93 0.44
N ARG A 66 7.20 -10.83 1.19
CA ARG A 66 6.22 -10.51 2.23
C ARG A 66 5.40 -9.31 1.87
N LEU A 67 4.10 -9.42 2.11
CA LEU A 67 3.14 -8.33 2.03
C LEU A 67 3.00 -7.76 3.43
N ASP A 68 3.23 -6.45 3.61
CA ASP A 68 3.26 -5.85 4.94
C ASP A 68 1.91 -5.99 5.65
N ILE A 69 0.85 -5.45 5.06
CA ILE A 69 -0.51 -5.55 5.59
C ILE A 69 -1.47 -5.84 4.44
N VAL A 70 -2.39 -6.78 4.67
CA VAL A 70 -3.44 -7.13 3.72
C VAL A 70 -4.79 -7.00 4.41
N LEU A 71 -5.70 -6.20 3.84
CA LEU A 71 -7.09 -6.12 4.30
C LEU A 71 -7.94 -7.05 3.46
N HIS A 72 -8.90 -7.75 4.09
CA HIS A 72 -9.61 -8.85 3.43
C HIS A 72 -11.07 -8.58 3.06
N THR A 73 -11.81 -7.88 3.90
CA THR A 73 -13.28 -7.77 3.77
C THR A 73 -13.79 -6.35 3.69
N TRP A 74 -13.29 -5.48 4.54
CA TRP A 74 -13.72 -4.08 4.58
C TRP A 74 -13.40 -3.35 3.27
N LEU A 75 -12.19 -3.51 2.80
CA LEU A 75 -11.69 -3.11 1.49
C LEU A 75 -10.58 -4.09 1.17
N GLN A 76 -10.67 -4.78 0.03
CA GLN A 76 -9.59 -5.68 -0.37
C GLN A 76 -8.43 -4.87 -0.92
N VAL A 77 -7.43 -4.65 -0.09
CA VAL A 77 -6.28 -3.79 -0.43
C VAL A 77 -4.99 -4.34 0.14
N ILE A 78 -3.93 -4.20 -0.64
CA ILE A 78 -2.55 -4.46 -0.21
C ILE A 78 -1.95 -3.14 0.24
N ILE A 79 -1.36 -3.11 1.43
CA ILE A 79 -0.69 -1.94 1.98
C ILE A 79 0.79 -2.24 2.14
N GLU A 80 1.63 -1.48 1.44
CA GLU A 80 3.07 -1.53 1.55
C GLU A 80 3.58 -0.26 2.24
N LEU A 81 4.40 -0.45 3.28
CA LEU A 81 4.94 0.66 4.07
C LEU A 81 6.41 0.87 3.78
N LYS A 82 6.78 2.12 3.77
CA LYS A 82 8.18 2.56 3.73
C LYS A 82 8.39 3.63 4.81
N ALA A 83 9.61 3.74 5.30
CA ALA A 83 10.03 4.79 6.22
C ALA A 83 11.43 5.23 5.79
N THR A 84 11.49 5.95 4.67
CA THR A 84 12.74 6.31 4.00
C THR A 84 12.82 7.80 3.73
N THR A 85 14.02 8.27 3.38
CA THR A 85 14.24 9.66 2.95
C THR A 85 14.00 9.86 1.46
N THR A 86 13.84 8.76 0.71
CA THR A 86 13.61 8.81 -0.74
C THR A 86 12.12 8.79 -1.05
N ASP A 87 11.76 9.30 -2.22
CA ASP A 87 10.38 9.25 -2.70
C ASP A 87 9.95 7.82 -3.03
N ILE A 88 8.65 7.61 -3.12
CA ILE A 88 8.09 6.35 -3.62
C ILE A 88 8.54 6.19 -5.08
N LYS A 89 9.15 5.05 -5.40
CA LYS A 89 9.69 4.75 -6.73
C LYS A 89 8.78 3.81 -7.50
N SER A 90 8.97 3.76 -8.81
CA SER A 90 8.19 2.87 -9.68
C SER A 90 8.34 1.40 -9.28
N ASP A 91 9.52 0.96 -8.82
CA ASP A 91 9.70 -0.42 -8.36
C ASP A 91 8.85 -0.76 -7.14
N ASN A 92 8.62 0.21 -6.23
CA ASN A 92 7.69 0.02 -5.11
C ASN A 92 6.26 -0.22 -5.61
N LEU A 93 5.85 0.53 -6.64
CA LEU A 93 4.52 0.40 -7.23
C LEU A 93 4.36 -0.94 -7.94
N TRP A 94 5.35 -1.36 -8.70
CA TRP A 94 5.32 -2.66 -9.39
C TRP A 94 5.33 -3.83 -8.42
N GLN A 95 5.99 -3.69 -7.27
CA GLN A 95 5.95 -4.69 -6.21
C GLN A 95 4.52 -4.87 -5.69
N VAL A 96 3.84 -3.77 -5.38
CA VAL A 96 2.44 -3.81 -4.93
C VAL A 96 1.52 -4.39 -6.00
N ILE A 97 1.73 -4.02 -7.26
CA ILE A 97 0.94 -4.57 -8.37
C ILE A 97 1.11 -6.10 -8.45
N SER A 98 2.33 -6.58 -8.28
CA SER A 98 2.60 -8.02 -8.22
C SER A 98 1.78 -8.71 -7.13
N TYR A 99 1.74 -8.12 -5.94
CA TYR A 99 0.96 -8.64 -4.81
C TYR A 99 -0.54 -8.58 -5.09
N MET A 100 -1.02 -7.48 -5.69
CA MET A 100 -2.43 -7.33 -6.07
C MET A 100 -2.85 -8.43 -7.04
N ARG A 101 -2.03 -8.72 -8.04
CA ARG A 101 -2.30 -9.79 -9.01
C ARG A 101 -2.30 -11.16 -8.35
N TYR A 102 -1.39 -11.41 -7.44
CA TYR A 102 -1.34 -12.66 -6.69
C TYR A 102 -2.61 -12.87 -5.85
N LYS A 103 -3.05 -11.86 -5.14
CA LYS A 103 -4.26 -11.92 -4.30
C LYS A 103 -5.55 -11.76 -5.11
N LYS A 104 -5.45 -11.33 -6.37
CA LYS A 104 -6.59 -10.94 -7.21
C LYS A 104 -7.37 -9.77 -6.61
N TYR A 105 -6.65 -8.82 -6.04
CA TYR A 105 -7.19 -7.59 -5.49
C TYR A 105 -7.04 -6.46 -6.50
N LYS A 106 -8.01 -5.54 -6.49
CA LYS A 106 -8.03 -4.39 -7.42
C LYS A 106 -7.37 -3.15 -6.83
N HIS A 107 -7.08 -3.14 -5.54
CA HIS A 107 -6.58 -1.97 -4.84
C HIS A 107 -5.26 -2.26 -4.15
N GLY A 108 -4.38 -1.29 -4.20
CA GLY A 108 -3.13 -1.30 -3.45
C GLY A 108 -2.76 0.11 -3.05
N VAL A 109 -1.92 0.24 -2.04
CA VAL A 109 -1.39 1.53 -1.64
C VAL A 109 0.04 1.35 -1.13
N VAL A 110 0.92 2.24 -1.56
CA VAL A 110 2.25 2.40 -0.98
C VAL A 110 2.20 3.66 -0.13
N VAL A 111 2.56 3.55 1.12
CA VAL A 111 2.66 4.69 2.03
C VAL A 111 4.11 4.82 2.49
N ASN A 112 4.65 6.03 2.39
CA ASN A 112 5.99 6.33 2.88
C ASN A 112 5.92 7.36 4.01
N TYR A 113 6.29 6.93 5.22
CA TYR A 113 6.50 7.82 6.35
C TYR A 113 7.87 8.46 6.15
N ASN A 114 7.90 9.52 5.35
CA ASN A 114 9.13 10.14 4.86
C ASN A 114 9.97 10.66 6.03
N GLN A 115 11.24 10.27 6.07
CA GLN A 115 12.17 10.63 7.14
C GLN A 115 12.99 11.88 6.83
N SER A 116 12.83 12.45 5.64
CA SER A 116 13.47 13.73 5.31
C SER A 116 12.85 14.86 6.12
N PRO A 117 13.64 15.77 6.71
CA PRO A 117 13.10 16.88 7.51
C PRO A 117 12.16 17.81 6.73
N SER A 118 12.31 17.89 5.41
CA SER A 118 11.55 18.81 4.56
C SER A 118 10.32 18.17 3.90
N LYS A 119 10.06 16.88 4.12
CA LYS A 119 8.97 16.16 3.45
C LYS A 119 8.04 15.50 4.45
N ASP A 120 6.75 15.54 4.12
CA ASP A 120 5.73 14.88 4.91
C ASP A 120 5.44 13.47 4.38
N LEU A 121 4.49 12.78 5.01
CA LEU A 121 3.92 11.54 4.53
C LEU A 121 3.55 11.66 3.05
N THR A 122 3.93 10.66 2.27
CA THR A 122 3.48 10.50 0.89
C THR A 122 2.83 9.14 0.71
N TYR A 123 1.95 9.04 -0.27
CA TYR A 123 1.31 7.77 -0.59
C TYR A 123 0.92 7.75 -2.06
N SER A 124 0.79 6.54 -2.61
CA SER A 124 0.27 6.32 -3.96
C SER A 124 -0.77 5.21 -3.92
N VAL A 125 -1.95 5.50 -4.42
CA VAL A 125 -3.03 4.52 -4.55
C VAL A 125 -2.94 3.89 -5.94
N VAL A 126 -2.93 2.57 -5.99
CA VAL A 126 -2.84 1.80 -7.21
C VAL A 126 -4.17 1.08 -7.46
N LEU A 127 -4.66 1.16 -8.68
CA LEU A 127 -5.89 0.50 -9.12
C LEU A 127 -5.59 -0.40 -10.31
N LEU A 128 -6.04 -1.65 -10.25
CA LEU A 128 -6.09 -2.53 -11.41
C LEU A 128 -7.47 -2.47 -12.03
N GLN A 129 -7.54 -2.07 -13.29
CA GLN A 129 -8.78 -1.98 -14.05
C GLN A 129 -8.57 -2.70 -15.38
N ASP A 130 -9.35 -3.75 -15.62
CA ASP A 130 -9.15 -4.64 -16.77
C ASP A 130 -7.71 -5.17 -16.86
N ASP A 131 -7.15 -5.51 -15.69
CA ASP A 131 -5.78 -6.01 -15.50
C ASP A 131 -4.68 -5.00 -15.87
N LEU A 132 -5.04 -3.75 -16.09
CA LEU A 132 -4.09 -2.66 -16.33
C LEU A 132 -3.89 -1.83 -15.06
N PRO A 133 -2.65 -1.49 -14.71
CA PRO A 133 -2.37 -0.73 -13.50
C PRO A 133 -2.43 0.78 -13.72
N TYR A 134 -3.06 1.46 -12.78
CA TYR A 134 -3.18 2.92 -12.76
C TYR A 134 -2.82 3.46 -11.38
N ILE A 135 -2.25 4.66 -11.34
CA ILE A 135 -2.23 5.48 -10.14
C ILE A 135 -3.55 6.24 -10.10
N TYR A 136 -4.23 6.18 -8.95
CA TYR A 136 -5.50 6.83 -8.73
C TYR A 136 -5.31 8.05 -7.82
N ASP A 137 -5.74 9.22 -8.30
CA ASP A 137 -5.73 10.44 -7.52
C ASP A 137 -7.03 10.52 -6.70
N LEU A 138 -6.92 10.45 -5.38
CA LEU A 138 -8.09 10.47 -4.49
C LEU A 138 -8.85 11.79 -4.52
N GLU A 139 -8.18 12.90 -4.82
CA GLU A 139 -8.82 14.22 -4.84
C GLU A 139 -9.62 14.45 -6.12
N THR A 140 -9.06 14.06 -7.25
CA THR A 140 -9.64 14.36 -8.57
C THR A 140 -10.34 13.18 -9.22
N GLY A 141 -10.03 11.95 -8.78
CA GLY A 141 -10.48 10.73 -9.45
C GLY A 141 -9.72 10.41 -10.73
N ALA A 142 -8.66 11.16 -11.04
CA ALA A 142 -7.88 10.95 -12.26
C ALA A 142 -7.09 9.65 -12.18
N LEU A 143 -7.00 8.97 -13.33
CA LEU A 143 -6.22 7.76 -13.50
C LEU A 143 -5.01 8.07 -14.38
N THR A 144 -3.83 7.65 -13.91
CA THR A 144 -2.59 7.73 -14.68
C THR A 144 -2.09 6.32 -14.90
N GLU A 145 -2.00 5.90 -16.15
CA GLU A 145 -1.55 4.55 -16.49
C GLU A 145 -0.06 4.38 -16.12
N LEU A 146 0.26 3.25 -15.50
CA LEU A 146 1.64 2.88 -15.19
C LEU A 146 2.21 2.12 -16.38
N THR A 147 3.13 2.77 -17.09
CA THR A 147 3.74 2.23 -18.31
C THR A 147 5.24 2.11 -18.24
N ASP A 148 5.80 2.22 -17.04
CA ASP A 148 7.25 2.10 -16.87
C ASP A 148 7.68 0.65 -16.96
N TYR A 149 8.58 0.37 -17.88
CA TYR A 149 9.14 -0.95 -18.14
C TYR A 149 10.63 -1.04 -17.88
N SER A 150 11.21 -0.05 -17.24
CA SER A 150 12.64 -0.03 -16.92
C SER A 150 13.05 -0.92 -15.75
N TYR A 151 12.17 -1.68 -15.28
CA TYR A 151 12.18 -2.45 -14.09
C TYR A 151 12.75 -3.86 -14.27
#